data_e6aebb07b5cc27303650d9a3fa7d1b60
#
_entry.id   e6aebb07b5cc27303650d9a3fa7d1b60
#
_cell.length_a   1.000
_cell.length_b   1.000
_cell.length_c   1.000
_cell.angle_alpha   90.00
_cell.angle_beta   90.00
_cell.angle_gamma   90.00
#
_symmetry.space_group_name_H-M   'P 1'
#
loop_
_entity.id
_entity.type
_entity.pdbx_description
1 polymer ?
#
loop_
_entity_poly.entity_id
_entity_poly.type
_entity_poly.pdbx_seq_one_letter_code
_entity_poly.pdbx_strand_id
1 'polypeptide(L)'
;MAGRILSFGDMLWDLFPEGPRFGGAPGNYACHAARLGGEVYMVSGVGAGERGTDALAVLRGQGVKDELVQRLDDYPTGIVTVEVDEGGKPTFEIGKDAAWDHWEWNDGIEKVVHSADAVYFGTLGQRGATPRVGIRKAMQLAKDEGIPRVLDVNLRPPFFDDAVIRDSLSLASVFKLSDDELERVCQACGIPLSDDPEDTLRGILEKYALEVLVMTRGAEGAVLLTPDALFEQPGVKAEVVDTVGAGDSFTASMTLGLLREDPFPRILRDACEVAAAVCSHAGAVPE
;
A
#
# COMPACT_ATOMS: atom_id res chain seq x y z
N MET A 1 4.63 -22.42 1.01
CA MET A 1 3.19 -22.24 0.67
C MET A 1 3.01 -20.79 0.25
N ALA A 2 2.04 -20.49 -0.61
CA ALA A 2 1.72 -19.10 -0.92
C ALA A 2 1.19 -18.43 0.36
N GLY A 3 1.79 -17.30 0.77
CA GLY A 3 1.34 -16.58 1.96
C GLY A 3 -0.06 -16.01 1.73
N ARG A 4 -0.94 -16.12 2.73
CA ARG A 4 -2.27 -15.51 2.74
C ARG A 4 -2.17 -14.08 3.23
N ILE A 5 -2.60 -13.13 2.41
CA ILE A 5 -2.47 -11.70 2.67
C ILE A 5 -3.85 -11.04 2.60
N LEU A 6 -4.15 -10.14 3.54
CA LEU A 6 -5.27 -9.21 3.42
C LEU A 6 -4.75 -7.81 3.11
N SER A 7 -5.32 -7.19 2.07
CA SER A 7 -5.06 -5.80 1.70
C SER A 7 -6.27 -4.94 2.05
N PHE A 8 -6.06 -3.91 2.87
CA PHE A 8 -7.12 -3.02 3.37
C PHE A 8 -6.99 -1.61 2.77
N GLY A 9 -8.05 -1.08 2.19
CA GLY A 9 -8.09 0.34 1.85
C GLY A 9 -8.80 0.65 0.54
N ASP A 10 -8.32 1.68 -0.14
CA ASP A 10 -8.93 2.24 -1.33
C ASP A 10 -8.79 1.37 -2.57
N MET A 11 -9.84 1.40 -3.37
CA MET A 11 -9.96 0.81 -4.68
C MET A 11 -10.75 1.77 -5.56
N LEU A 12 -10.18 2.18 -6.69
CA LEU A 12 -10.69 3.31 -7.46
C LEU A 12 -10.33 3.22 -8.95
N TRP A 13 -10.82 4.16 -9.71
CA TRP A 13 -10.45 4.39 -11.10
C TRP A 13 -9.77 5.74 -11.27
N ASP A 14 -8.56 5.75 -11.81
CA ASP A 14 -7.89 6.95 -12.28
C ASP A 14 -8.45 7.31 -13.65
N LEU A 15 -9.11 8.46 -13.75
CA LEU A 15 -9.79 8.93 -14.96
C LEU A 15 -8.82 9.79 -15.79
N PHE A 16 -8.07 9.15 -16.66
CA PHE A 16 -7.22 9.82 -17.65
C PHE A 16 -8.03 10.23 -18.89
N PRO A 17 -7.55 11.23 -19.67
CA PRO A 17 -8.18 11.59 -20.94
C PRO A 17 -8.32 10.42 -21.94
N GLU A 18 -7.39 9.46 -21.90
CA GLU A 18 -7.34 8.28 -22.76
C GLU A 18 -8.29 7.17 -22.28
N GLY A 19 -8.81 7.27 -21.07
CA GLY A 19 -9.72 6.30 -20.47
C GLY A 19 -9.40 5.97 -19.02
N PRO A 20 -10.33 5.29 -18.32
CA PRO A 20 -10.15 4.92 -16.94
C PRO A 20 -9.09 3.81 -16.78
N ARG A 21 -8.26 3.92 -15.74
CA ARG A 21 -7.33 2.88 -15.34
C ARG A 21 -7.62 2.46 -13.90
N PHE A 22 -7.53 1.17 -13.63
CA PHE A 22 -7.67 0.65 -12.27
C PHE A 22 -6.53 1.18 -11.40
N GLY A 23 -6.86 1.57 -10.16
CA GLY A 23 -5.96 2.19 -9.22
C GLY A 23 -6.40 2.04 -7.76
N GLY A 24 -5.68 2.75 -6.90
CA GLY A 24 -5.76 2.63 -5.45
C GLY A 24 -4.63 1.74 -4.94
N ALA A 25 -3.75 2.29 -4.08
CA ALA A 25 -2.54 1.59 -3.67
C ALA A 25 -2.80 0.20 -3.06
N PRO A 26 -3.80 -0.01 -2.18
CA PRO A 26 -4.13 -1.35 -1.69
C PRO A 26 -4.65 -2.31 -2.77
N GLY A 27 -5.39 -1.79 -3.76
CA GLY A 27 -5.84 -2.57 -4.91
C GLY A 27 -4.68 -3.00 -5.80
N ASN A 28 -3.77 -2.07 -6.12
CA ASN A 28 -2.55 -2.32 -6.88
C ASN A 28 -1.65 -3.34 -6.17
N TYR A 29 -1.37 -3.11 -4.88
CA TYR A 29 -0.63 -4.04 -4.04
C TYR A 29 -1.22 -5.45 -4.08
N ALA A 30 -2.55 -5.58 -3.93
CA ALA A 30 -3.24 -6.86 -3.95
C ALA A 30 -3.04 -7.59 -5.28
N CYS A 31 -3.18 -6.89 -6.41
CA CYS A 31 -2.95 -7.44 -7.75
C CYS A 31 -1.51 -7.93 -7.93
N HIS A 32 -0.52 -7.12 -7.54
CA HIS A 32 0.89 -7.50 -7.64
C HIS A 32 1.23 -8.68 -6.72
N ALA A 33 0.76 -8.69 -5.48
CA ALA A 33 1.00 -9.79 -4.55
C ALA A 33 0.39 -11.10 -5.06
N ALA A 34 -0.82 -11.07 -5.65
CA ALA A 34 -1.46 -12.23 -6.25
C ALA A 34 -0.67 -12.75 -7.47
N ARG A 35 -0.24 -11.86 -8.37
CA ARG A 35 0.60 -12.23 -9.54
C ARG A 35 1.94 -12.84 -9.14
N LEU A 36 2.50 -12.44 -8.02
CA LEU A 36 3.75 -12.99 -7.45
C LEU A 36 3.51 -14.28 -6.64
N GLY A 37 2.29 -14.80 -6.64
CA GLY A 37 1.92 -16.11 -6.07
C GLY A 37 1.33 -16.07 -4.66
N GLY A 38 0.97 -14.89 -4.13
CA GLY A 38 0.24 -14.76 -2.87
C GLY A 38 -1.23 -15.19 -2.99
N GLU A 39 -1.81 -15.70 -1.90
CA GLU A 39 -3.25 -15.85 -1.74
C GLU A 39 -3.80 -14.54 -1.13
N VAL A 40 -4.33 -13.64 -1.98
CA VAL A 40 -4.64 -12.27 -1.55
C VAL A 40 -6.14 -12.02 -1.49
N TYR A 41 -6.61 -11.48 -0.37
CA TYR A 41 -7.96 -10.98 -0.16
C TYR A 41 -7.95 -9.46 -0.13
N MET A 42 -8.85 -8.82 -0.89
CA MET A 42 -9.07 -7.37 -0.82
C MET A 42 -10.21 -7.06 0.14
N VAL A 43 -9.98 -6.15 1.08
CA VAL A 43 -11.02 -5.59 1.98
C VAL A 43 -11.23 -4.12 1.62
N SER A 44 -12.38 -3.83 1.02
CA SER A 44 -12.72 -2.50 0.50
C SER A 44 -14.24 -2.37 0.29
N GLY A 45 -14.66 -1.25 -0.32
CA GLY A 45 -16.01 -1.02 -0.80
C GLY A 45 -16.03 -0.54 -2.24
N VAL A 46 -17.00 -1.01 -3.02
CA VAL A 46 -17.31 -0.53 -4.37
C VAL A 46 -18.78 -0.20 -4.50
N GLY A 47 -19.13 0.75 -5.38
CA GLY A 47 -20.51 1.04 -5.70
C GLY A 47 -21.17 -0.10 -6.52
N ALA A 48 -22.49 -0.17 -6.50
CA ALA A 48 -23.26 -1.18 -7.23
C ALA A 48 -23.23 -1.02 -8.76
N GLY A 49 -22.80 0.12 -9.28
CA GLY A 49 -22.75 0.44 -10.70
C GLY A 49 -21.68 -0.32 -11.50
N GLU A 50 -21.57 0.01 -12.80
CA GLU A 50 -20.66 -0.59 -13.76
C GLU A 50 -19.20 -0.52 -13.29
N ARG A 51 -18.71 0.65 -12.85
CA ARG A 51 -17.33 0.81 -12.34
C ARG A 51 -16.99 -0.13 -11.19
N GLY A 52 -17.94 -0.41 -10.29
CA GLY A 52 -17.73 -1.37 -9.21
C GLY A 52 -17.66 -2.80 -9.74
N THR A 53 -18.51 -3.14 -10.71
CA THR A 53 -18.48 -4.45 -11.37
C THR A 53 -17.16 -4.68 -12.09
N ASP A 54 -16.68 -3.68 -12.82
CA ASP A 54 -15.43 -3.73 -13.57
C ASP A 54 -14.20 -3.81 -12.62
N ALA A 55 -14.22 -3.06 -11.52
CA ALA A 55 -13.15 -3.14 -10.51
C ALA A 55 -13.03 -4.54 -9.91
N LEU A 56 -14.15 -5.20 -9.59
CA LEU A 56 -14.16 -6.59 -9.14
C LEU A 56 -13.70 -7.56 -10.23
N ALA A 57 -14.02 -7.28 -11.50
CA ALA A 57 -13.54 -8.09 -12.62
C ALA A 57 -12.02 -8.00 -12.78
N VAL A 58 -11.45 -6.80 -12.60
CA VAL A 58 -9.98 -6.62 -12.59
C VAL A 58 -9.35 -7.44 -11.46
N LEU A 59 -9.83 -7.33 -10.22
CA LEU A 59 -9.30 -8.11 -9.10
C LEU A 59 -9.28 -9.61 -9.39
N ARG A 60 -10.42 -10.15 -9.84
CA ARG A 60 -10.55 -11.58 -10.19
C ARG A 60 -9.62 -11.98 -11.32
N GLY A 61 -9.50 -11.15 -12.36
CA GLY A 61 -8.57 -11.36 -13.48
C GLY A 61 -7.11 -11.42 -13.05
N GLN A 62 -6.76 -10.72 -11.97
CA GLN A 62 -5.43 -10.74 -11.37
C GLN A 62 -5.25 -11.82 -10.28
N GLY A 63 -6.27 -12.63 -10.01
CA GLY A 63 -6.21 -13.70 -9.02
C GLY A 63 -6.45 -13.26 -7.58
N VAL A 64 -6.91 -12.01 -7.37
CA VAL A 64 -7.27 -11.48 -6.04
C VAL A 64 -8.67 -11.95 -5.67
N LYS A 65 -8.85 -12.39 -4.43
CA LYS A 65 -10.14 -12.77 -3.86
C LYS A 65 -10.90 -11.53 -3.42
N ASP A 66 -12.09 -11.35 -3.94
CA ASP A 66 -12.95 -10.17 -3.74
C ASP A 66 -14.15 -10.42 -2.82
N GLU A 67 -14.21 -11.59 -2.15
CA GLU A 67 -15.33 -11.95 -1.28
C GLU A 67 -15.51 -11.02 -0.08
N LEU A 68 -14.47 -10.27 0.29
CA LEU A 68 -14.49 -9.29 1.38
C LEU A 68 -14.65 -7.85 0.88
N VAL A 69 -14.84 -7.63 -0.43
CA VAL A 69 -15.19 -6.33 -0.98
C VAL A 69 -16.70 -6.14 -0.90
N GLN A 70 -17.14 -5.10 -0.20
CA GLN A 70 -18.55 -4.81 -0.03
C GLN A 70 -19.09 -4.00 -1.22
N ARG A 71 -20.28 -4.37 -1.71
CA ARG A 71 -21.02 -3.57 -2.70
C ARG A 71 -22.01 -2.70 -1.96
N LEU A 72 -21.88 -1.38 -2.14
CA LEU A 72 -22.65 -0.36 -1.44
C LEU A 72 -23.49 0.43 -2.46
N ASP A 73 -24.80 0.34 -2.32
CA ASP A 73 -25.75 0.96 -3.27
C ASP A 73 -25.76 2.51 -3.14
N ASP A 74 -25.54 3.01 -1.94
CA ASP A 74 -25.63 4.43 -1.61
C ASP A 74 -24.37 5.24 -1.96
N TYR A 75 -23.26 4.57 -2.32
CA TYR A 75 -21.97 5.22 -2.53
C TYR A 75 -21.36 4.83 -3.89
N PRO A 76 -20.75 5.79 -4.61
CA PRO A 76 -20.09 5.50 -5.88
C PRO A 76 -18.79 4.76 -5.66
N THR A 77 -18.37 3.96 -6.65
CA THR A 77 -16.99 3.49 -6.72
C THR A 77 -16.02 4.67 -6.78
N GLY A 78 -14.92 4.59 -6.04
CA GLY A 78 -13.92 5.65 -5.97
C GLY A 78 -13.37 6.04 -7.34
N ILE A 79 -13.10 7.32 -7.51
CA ILE A 79 -12.43 7.88 -8.70
C ILE A 79 -11.35 8.87 -8.28
N VAL A 80 -10.33 8.97 -9.12
CA VAL A 80 -9.37 10.09 -9.14
C VAL A 80 -9.49 10.75 -10.51
N THR A 81 -9.79 12.04 -10.53
CA THR A 81 -9.77 12.83 -11.76
C THR A 81 -8.33 13.26 -12.03
N VAL A 82 -7.85 12.99 -13.22
CA VAL A 82 -6.51 13.37 -13.66
C VAL A 82 -6.64 14.51 -14.67
N GLU A 83 -6.25 15.71 -14.27
CA GLU A 83 -6.16 16.87 -15.17
C GLU A 83 -4.71 17.08 -15.56
N VAL A 84 -4.44 17.23 -16.85
CA VAL A 84 -3.10 17.50 -17.37
C VAL A 84 -3.05 18.95 -17.81
N ASP A 85 -2.14 19.73 -17.24
CA ASP A 85 -1.96 21.13 -17.61
C ASP A 85 -1.31 21.30 -19.00
N GLU A 86 -1.23 22.55 -19.50
CA GLU A 86 -0.63 22.84 -20.80
C GLU A 86 0.85 22.45 -20.90
N GLY A 87 1.53 22.25 -19.77
CA GLY A 87 2.90 21.77 -19.66
C GLY A 87 3.05 20.26 -19.60
N GLY A 88 1.91 19.53 -19.64
CA GLY A 88 1.88 18.07 -19.54
C GLY A 88 2.01 17.54 -18.11
N LYS A 89 1.89 18.38 -17.05
CA LYS A 89 1.98 17.98 -15.66
C LYS A 89 0.61 17.52 -15.16
N PRO A 90 0.48 16.27 -14.67
CA PRO A 90 -0.80 15.78 -14.13
C PRO A 90 -1.07 16.36 -12.74
N THR A 91 -2.32 16.69 -12.49
CA THR A 91 -2.89 16.98 -11.17
C THR A 91 -3.95 15.94 -10.85
N PHE A 92 -3.91 15.39 -9.64
CA PHE A 92 -4.79 14.31 -9.21
C PHE A 92 -5.77 14.83 -8.16
N GLU A 93 -7.07 14.69 -8.42
CA GLU A 93 -8.12 14.99 -7.45
C GLU A 93 -8.83 13.71 -7.02
N ILE A 94 -8.61 13.29 -5.77
CA ILE A 94 -9.23 12.09 -5.21
C ILE A 94 -10.67 12.43 -4.81
N GLY A 95 -11.63 11.76 -5.41
CA GLY A 95 -13.06 11.88 -5.11
C GLY A 95 -13.34 11.60 -3.63
N LYS A 96 -14.29 12.35 -3.06
CA LYS A 96 -14.73 12.17 -1.67
C LYS A 96 -15.96 11.29 -1.62
N ASP A 97 -16.24 10.73 -0.43
CA ASP A 97 -17.45 9.96 -0.15
C ASP A 97 -17.66 8.77 -1.09
N ALA A 98 -16.58 8.06 -1.35
CA ALA A 98 -16.57 6.86 -2.18
C ALA A 98 -16.93 5.61 -1.35
N ALA A 99 -17.38 4.54 -2.00
CA ALA A 99 -17.78 3.31 -1.33
C ALA A 99 -16.69 2.74 -0.40
N TRP A 100 -15.41 2.87 -0.75
CA TRP A 100 -14.31 2.43 0.12
C TRP A 100 -14.15 3.27 1.40
N ASP A 101 -14.85 4.40 1.53
CA ASP A 101 -14.93 5.18 2.77
C ASP A 101 -16.00 4.65 3.76
N HIS A 102 -16.77 3.62 3.38
CA HIS A 102 -17.99 3.19 4.10
C HIS A 102 -18.12 1.68 4.34
N TRP A 103 -17.14 0.85 3.92
CA TRP A 103 -17.19 -0.57 4.24
C TRP A 103 -17.15 -0.80 5.76
N GLU A 104 -17.82 -1.84 6.21
CA GLU A 104 -17.98 -2.17 7.63
C GLU A 104 -17.28 -3.47 7.99
N TRP A 105 -16.77 -3.54 9.21
CA TRP A 105 -16.23 -4.76 9.79
C TRP A 105 -17.31 -5.84 9.90
N ASN A 106 -16.96 -7.10 9.57
CA ASN A 106 -17.85 -8.25 9.72
C ASN A 106 -17.07 -9.53 10.06
N ASP A 107 -17.80 -10.59 10.41
CA ASP A 107 -17.23 -11.88 10.81
C ASP A 107 -16.40 -12.53 9.69
N GLY A 108 -16.72 -12.26 8.43
CA GLY A 108 -15.95 -12.75 7.28
C GLY A 108 -14.54 -12.18 7.26
N ILE A 109 -14.40 -10.88 7.49
CA ILE A 109 -13.10 -10.19 7.60
C ILE A 109 -12.32 -10.74 8.80
N GLU A 110 -12.97 -10.82 9.97
CA GLU A 110 -12.35 -11.31 11.20
C GLU A 110 -11.79 -12.72 11.02
N LYS A 111 -12.58 -13.62 10.45
CA LYS A 111 -12.17 -15.02 10.19
C LYS A 111 -10.94 -15.10 9.28
N VAL A 112 -10.85 -14.25 8.25
CA VAL A 112 -9.70 -14.30 7.33
C VAL A 112 -8.48 -13.67 7.97
N VAL A 113 -8.61 -12.62 8.81
CA VAL A 113 -7.48 -12.05 9.59
C VAL A 113 -6.84 -13.12 10.46
N HIS A 114 -7.61 -13.91 11.21
CA HIS A 114 -7.09 -15.02 12.03
C HIS A 114 -6.29 -16.09 11.27
N SER A 115 -6.45 -16.16 9.97
CA SER A 115 -5.77 -17.15 9.13
C SER A 115 -4.75 -16.51 8.17
N ALA A 116 -4.48 -15.22 8.33
CA ALA A 116 -3.55 -14.48 7.49
C ALA A 116 -2.10 -14.72 7.89
N ASP A 117 -1.21 -14.70 6.89
CA ASP A 117 0.23 -14.68 7.09
C ASP A 117 0.78 -13.24 7.11
N ALA A 118 0.04 -12.28 6.53
CA ALA A 118 0.31 -10.84 6.64
C ALA A 118 -0.95 -10.02 6.40
N VAL A 119 -0.95 -8.78 6.91
CA VAL A 119 -1.97 -7.77 6.63
C VAL A 119 -1.29 -6.49 6.11
N TYR A 120 -1.86 -5.89 5.07
CA TYR A 120 -1.38 -4.66 4.45
C TYR A 120 -2.40 -3.53 4.60
N PHE A 121 -1.92 -2.33 4.89
CA PHE A 121 -2.75 -1.13 4.99
C PHE A 121 -1.97 0.14 4.69
N GLY A 122 -2.69 1.22 4.38
CA GLY A 122 -2.15 2.56 4.17
C GLY A 122 -2.89 3.62 4.98
N THR A 123 -2.51 4.89 4.76
CA THR A 123 -3.16 6.02 5.46
C THR A 123 -4.45 6.46 4.80
N LEU A 124 -4.53 6.44 3.46
CA LEU A 124 -5.69 6.94 2.71
C LEU A 124 -6.97 6.15 3.03
N GLY A 125 -6.89 4.82 3.13
CA GLY A 125 -8.01 3.95 3.50
C GLY A 125 -8.61 4.24 4.89
N GLN A 126 -7.94 5.06 5.70
CA GLN A 126 -8.36 5.47 7.04
C GLN A 126 -9.03 6.85 7.06
N ARG A 127 -9.24 7.52 5.93
CA ARG A 127 -9.90 8.83 5.90
C ARG A 127 -11.38 8.74 6.32
N GLY A 128 -12.08 7.67 5.92
CA GLY A 128 -13.44 7.36 6.40
C GLY A 128 -13.42 6.86 7.86
N ALA A 129 -14.37 7.31 8.67
CA ALA A 129 -14.43 6.94 10.09
C ALA A 129 -14.68 5.44 10.29
N THR A 130 -15.60 4.85 9.53
CA THR A 130 -15.98 3.43 9.62
C THR A 130 -14.85 2.49 9.18
N PRO A 131 -14.23 2.64 7.99
CA PRO A 131 -13.06 1.87 7.60
C PRO A 131 -11.87 2.04 8.53
N ARG A 132 -11.64 3.25 9.05
CA ARG A 132 -10.58 3.49 10.05
C ARG A 132 -10.71 2.59 11.26
N VAL A 133 -11.93 2.44 11.80
CA VAL A 133 -12.21 1.54 12.93
C VAL A 133 -11.93 0.09 12.53
N GLY A 134 -12.41 -0.34 11.36
CA GLY A 134 -12.20 -1.69 10.84
C GLY A 134 -10.73 -2.03 10.62
N ILE A 135 -9.98 -1.13 9.96
CA ILE A 135 -8.54 -1.29 9.72
C ILE A 135 -7.78 -1.40 11.05
N ARG A 136 -8.05 -0.51 12.01
CA ARG A 136 -7.39 -0.55 13.32
C ARG A 136 -7.71 -1.81 14.11
N LYS A 137 -8.97 -2.30 14.03
CA LYS A 137 -9.36 -3.57 14.62
C LYS A 137 -8.59 -4.74 13.99
N ALA A 138 -8.48 -4.77 12.66
CA ALA A 138 -7.70 -5.79 11.95
C ALA A 138 -6.22 -5.78 12.36
N MET A 139 -5.61 -4.58 12.41
CA MET A 139 -4.20 -4.43 12.80
C MET A 139 -3.96 -4.83 14.25
N GLN A 140 -4.89 -4.50 15.17
CA GLN A 140 -4.76 -4.91 16.57
C GLN A 140 -4.89 -6.43 16.70
N LEU A 141 -5.86 -7.05 16.02
CA LEU A 141 -6.03 -8.50 16.02
C LEU A 141 -4.79 -9.21 15.47
N ALA A 142 -4.27 -8.73 14.34
CA ALA A 142 -3.03 -9.25 13.75
C ALA A 142 -1.82 -9.07 14.69
N LYS A 143 -1.76 -7.95 15.43
CA LYS A 143 -0.71 -7.71 16.44
C LYS A 143 -0.77 -8.72 17.58
N ASP A 144 -1.96 -8.99 18.08
CA ASP A 144 -2.18 -9.92 19.21
C ASP A 144 -1.81 -11.36 18.82
N GLU A 145 -1.89 -11.70 17.53
CA GLU A 145 -1.55 -13.02 16.99
C GLU A 145 -0.13 -13.09 16.39
N GLY A 146 0.65 -12.01 16.45
CA GLY A 146 2.01 -11.98 15.92
C GLY A 146 2.08 -11.99 14.38
N ILE A 147 0.99 -11.64 13.70
CA ILE A 147 0.93 -11.55 12.23
C ILE A 147 1.62 -10.26 11.76
N PRO A 148 2.50 -10.29 10.75
CA PRO A 148 3.11 -9.11 10.14
C PRO A 148 2.09 -8.08 9.66
N ARG A 149 2.28 -6.82 10.05
CA ARG A 149 1.42 -5.67 9.71
C ARG A 149 2.22 -4.70 8.87
N VAL A 150 2.00 -4.78 7.57
CA VAL A 150 2.74 -4.00 6.57
C VAL A 150 2.04 -2.68 6.32
N LEU A 151 2.66 -1.60 6.74
CA LEU A 151 2.23 -0.23 6.48
C LEU A 151 3.01 0.35 5.31
N ASP A 152 2.33 0.72 4.23
CA ASP A 152 2.83 1.70 3.26
C ASP A 152 2.16 3.04 3.58
N VAL A 153 2.94 4.03 4.05
CA VAL A 153 2.34 5.28 4.53
C VAL A 153 1.62 6.02 3.41
N ASN A 154 2.18 6.04 2.23
CA ASN A 154 1.62 6.49 0.96
C ASN A 154 0.74 7.74 1.12
N LEU A 155 1.36 8.85 1.56
CA LEU A 155 0.67 10.08 1.97
C LEU A 155 -0.04 10.75 0.80
N ARG A 156 -1.32 11.03 0.97
CA ARG A 156 -2.17 11.72 -0.03
C ARG A 156 -2.81 12.96 0.59
N PRO A 157 -2.20 14.16 0.45
CA PRO A 157 -2.83 15.39 0.93
C PRO A 157 -4.19 15.64 0.26
N PRO A 158 -5.19 16.18 0.98
CA PRO A 158 -5.20 16.56 2.41
C PRO A 158 -5.74 15.44 3.33
N PHE A 159 -5.75 14.17 2.92
CA PHE A 159 -6.50 13.07 3.55
C PHE A 159 -5.80 12.38 4.72
N PHE A 160 -4.79 13.00 5.30
CA PHE A 160 -4.11 12.52 6.51
C PHE A 160 -3.84 13.67 7.48
N ASP A 161 -3.66 13.31 8.74
CA ASP A 161 -3.15 14.18 9.80
C ASP A 161 -2.05 13.46 10.60
N ASP A 162 -1.43 14.16 11.53
CA ASP A 162 -0.37 13.60 12.38
C ASP A 162 -0.84 12.40 13.21
N ALA A 163 -2.11 12.39 13.60
CA ALA A 163 -2.65 11.29 14.41
C ALA A 163 -2.76 10.01 13.58
N VAL A 164 -3.23 10.10 12.31
CA VAL A 164 -3.30 8.94 11.41
C VAL A 164 -1.92 8.34 11.18
N ILE A 165 -0.90 9.18 10.97
CA ILE A 165 0.48 8.70 10.76
C ILE A 165 0.99 7.98 12.02
N ARG A 166 0.90 8.63 13.20
CA ARG A 166 1.39 8.05 14.46
C ARG A 166 0.66 6.77 14.85
N ASP A 167 -0.67 6.76 14.73
CA ASP A 167 -1.49 5.61 15.10
C ASP A 167 -1.21 4.42 14.17
N SER A 168 -1.04 4.68 12.85
CA SER A 168 -0.68 3.65 11.88
C SER A 168 0.68 3.03 12.17
N LEU A 169 1.70 3.86 12.47
CA LEU A 169 3.03 3.38 12.86
C LEU A 169 3.00 2.56 14.14
N SER A 170 2.18 2.93 15.13
CA SER A 170 2.04 2.19 16.39
C SER A 170 1.42 0.80 16.20
N LEU A 171 0.72 0.58 15.10
CA LEU A 171 0.11 -0.69 14.72
C LEU A 171 0.96 -1.52 13.77
N ALA A 172 1.91 -0.91 13.06
CA ALA A 172 2.78 -1.59 12.10
C ALA A 172 3.84 -2.47 12.79
N SER A 173 4.32 -3.50 12.07
CA SER A 173 5.58 -4.18 12.36
C SER A 173 6.57 -4.03 11.21
N VAL A 174 6.06 -3.86 9.99
CA VAL A 174 6.83 -3.54 8.78
C VAL A 174 6.35 -2.20 8.25
N PHE A 175 7.27 -1.29 8.04
CA PHE A 175 6.97 0.06 7.59
C PHE A 175 7.73 0.40 6.31
N LYS A 176 7.00 0.88 5.31
CA LYS A 176 7.57 1.41 4.06
C LYS A 176 7.15 2.85 3.86
N LEU A 177 8.11 3.67 3.43
CA LEU A 177 7.91 5.05 2.99
C LEU A 177 8.80 5.35 1.79
N SER A 178 8.52 6.46 1.09
CA SER A 178 9.46 7.06 0.14
C SER A 178 10.34 8.12 0.83
N ASP A 179 11.45 8.48 0.21
CA ASP A 179 12.31 9.57 0.66
C ASP A 179 11.56 10.92 0.74
N ASP A 180 10.68 11.20 -0.22
CA ASP A 180 9.81 12.39 -0.22
C ASP A 180 8.86 12.45 0.99
N GLU A 181 8.53 11.32 1.60
CA GLU A 181 7.62 11.23 2.76
C GLU A 181 8.36 11.35 4.10
N LEU A 182 9.68 11.15 4.12
CA LEU A 182 10.47 11.05 5.34
C LEU A 182 10.32 12.28 6.25
N GLU A 183 10.48 13.47 5.68
CA GLU A 183 10.37 14.72 6.45
C GLU A 183 8.98 14.84 7.10
N ARG A 184 7.92 14.55 6.34
CA ARG A 184 6.54 14.64 6.83
C ARG A 184 6.24 13.62 7.93
N VAL A 185 6.74 12.39 7.80
CA VAL A 185 6.64 11.35 8.83
C VAL A 185 7.38 11.77 10.09
N CYS A 186 8.62 12.24 9.96
CA CYS A 186 9.42 12.71 11.10
C CYS A 186 8.73 13.86 11.83
N GLN A 187 8.17 14.83 11.10
CA GLN A 187 7.42 15.95 11.65
C GLN A 187 6.20 15.46 12.45
N ALA A 188 5.40 14.55 11.89
CA ALA A 188 4.23 13.98 12.56
C ALA A 188 4.61 13.23 13.83
N CYS A 189 5.74 12.54 13.81
CA CYS A 189 6.22 11.69 14.90
C CYS A 189 7.07 12.43 15.94
N GLY A 190 7.44 13.69 15.72
CA GLY A 190 8.34 14.42 16.59
C GLY A 190 9.73 13.77 16.65
N ILE A 191 10.24 13.30 15.51
CA ILE A 191 11.57 12.72 15.35
C ILE A 191 12.43 13.77 14.64
N PRO A 192 13.59 14.15 15.18
CA PRO A 192 14.49 15.08 14.50
C PRO A 192 15.07 14.44 13.24
N LEU A 193 15.20 15.24 12.18
CA LEU A 193 15.99 14.85 11.02
C LEU A 193 17.48 14.97 11.39
N SER A 194 18.24 13.92 11.05
CA SER A 194 19.70 13.91 11.16
C SER A 194 20.33 14.21 9.80
N ASP A 195 21.57 14.68 9.81
CA ASP A 195 22.39 14.80 8.59
C ASP A 195 22.68 13.42 7.97
N ASP A 196 22.69 12.37 8.80
CA ASP A 196 22.73 10.98 8.37
C ASP A 196 21.30 10.40 8.28
N PRO A 197 20.82 10.05 7.08
CA PRO A 197 19.51 9.44 6.93
C PRO A 197 19.32 8.14 7.73
N GLU A 198 20.37 7.36 7.94
CA GLU A 198 20.31 6.13 8.75
C GLU A 198 19.86 6.43 10.17
N ASP A 199 20.42 7.45 10.81
CA ASP A 199 20.06 7.83 12.19
C ASP A 199 18.57 8.20 12.28
N THR A 200 18.05 8.92 11.27
CA THR A 200 16.63 9.28 11.21
C THR A 200 15.74 8.05 11.11
N LEU A 201 16.08 7.13 10.19
CA LEU A 201 15.33 5.89 9.99
C LEU A 201 15.38 4.99 11.24
N ARG A 202 16.54 4.91 11.89
CA ARG A 202 16.74 4.18 13.14
C ARG A 202 15.88 4.77 14.26
N GLY A 203 15.81 6.10 14.36
CA GLY A 203 14.93 6.78 15.31
C GLY A 203 13.44 6.43 15.12
N ILE A 204 12.98 6.26 13.88
CA ILE A 204 11.60 5.81 13.57
C ILE A 204 11.44 4.35 13.98
N LEU A 205 12.35 3.47 13.57
CA LEU A 205 12.32 2.04 13.81
C LEU A 205 12.26 1.75 15.31
N GLU A 206 13.14 2.37 16.12
CA GLU A 206 13.21 2.19 17.56
C GLU A 206 11.97 2.73 18.27
N LYS A 207 11.53 3.95 17.91
CA LYS A 207 10.35 4.59 18.53
C LYS A 207 9.10 3.76 18.42
N TYR A 208 8.89 3.08 17.29
CA TYR A 208 7.70 2.28 17.02
C TYR A 208 7.92 0.78 17.16
N ALA A 209 9.11 0.36 17.59
CA ALA A 209 9.50 -1.05 17.73
C ALA A 209 9.22 -1.86 16.43
N LEU A 210 9.61 -1.29 15.30
CA LEU A 210 9.42 -1.94 14.00
C LEU A 210 10.42 -3.08 13.81
N GLU A 211 9.98 -4.16 13.19
CA GLU A 211 10.84 -5.28 12.79
C GLU A 211 11.63 -4.96 11.52
N VAL A 212 10.98 -4.26 10.58
CA VAL A 212 11.56 -3.84 9.30
C VAL A 212 11.07 -2.45 8.95
N LEU A 213 11.99 -1.58 8.53
CA LEU A 213 11.69 -0.30 7.92
C LEU A 213 12.35 -0.23 6.55
N VAL A 214 11.59 0.17 5.53
CA VAL A 214 12.11 0.32 4.16
C VAL A 214 11.82 1.72 3.65
N MET A 215 12.85 2.37 3.09
CA MET A 215 12.71 3.64 2.39
C MET A 215 13.09 3.45 0.91
N THR A 216 12.15 3.74 0.02
CA THR A 216 12.39 3.79 -1.43
C THR A 216 12.88 5.17 -1.82
N ARG A 217 13.83 5.23 -2.80
CA ARG A 217 14.51 6.46 -3.26
C ARG A 217 14.39 6.60 -4.78
N GLY A 218 13.25 6.23 -5.33
CA GLY A 218 13.01 6.28 -6.78
C GLY A 218 14.10 5.57 -7.59
N ALA A 219 14.73 6.29 -8.50
CA ALA A 219 15.81 5.77 -9.36
C ALA A 219 17.10 5.41 -8.59
N GLU A 220 17.27 5.87 -7.35
CA GLU A 220 18.41 5.55 -6.50
C GLU A 220 18.26 4.22 -5.76
N GLY A 221 17.10 3.56 -5.86
CA GLY A 221 16.84 2.26 -5.27
C GLY A 221 16.17 2.31 -3.91
N ALA A 222 16.62 1.52 -2.95
CA ALA A 222 16.00 1.45 -1.64
C ALA A 222 16.99 1.06 -0.53
N VAL A 223 16.62 1.39 0.71
CA VAL A 223 17.29 0.93 1.92
C VAL A 223 16.31 0.15 2.77
N LEU A 224 16.78 -0.90 3.44
CA LEU A 224 16.03 -1.71 4.40
C LEU A 224 16.80 -1.73 5.72
N LEU A 225 16.13 -1.33 6.78
CA LEU A 225 16.66 -1.31 8.12
C LEU A 225 15.93 -2.33 9.00
N THR A 226 16.71 -3.09 9.75
CA THR A 226 16.26 -3.92 10.88
C THR A 226 16.88 -3.41 12.17
N PRO A 227 16.49 -3.90 13.36
CA PRO A 227 17.19 -3.55 14.60
C PRO A 227 18.70 -3.77 14.54
N ASP A 228 19.15 -4.79 13.81
CA ASP A 228 20.54 -5.26 13.84
C ASP A 228 21.38 -4.78 12.64
N ALA A 229 20.75 -4.43 11.51
CA ALA A 229 21.49 -4.18 10.27
C ALA A 229 20.74 -3.24 9.30
N LEU A 230 21.53 -2.58 8.42
CA LEU A 230 21.05 -1.82 7.28
C LEU A 230 21.52 -2.53 5.99
N PHE A 231 20.63 -2.59 5.03
CA PHE A 231 20.88 -3.13 3.70
C PHE A 231 20.51 -2.07 2.65
N GLU A 232 21.31 -1.95 1.62
CA GLU A 232 21.08 -1.06 0.51
C GLU A 232 21.04 -1.81 -0.82
N GLN A 233 20.14 -1.36 -1.70
CA GLN A 233 20.03 -1.83 -3.07
C GLN A 233 20.02 -0.61 -4.00
N PRO A 234 20.99 -0.47 -4.90
CA PRO A 234 20.95 0.55 -5.95
C PRO A 234 19.75 0.36 -6.87
N GLY A 235 19.29 1.44 -7.47
CA GLY A 235 18.19 1.41 -8.42
C GLY A 235 18.48 0.51 -9.63
N VAL A 236 17.45 -0.14 -10.10
CA VAL A 236 17.49 -0.98 -11.31
C VAL A 236 17.16 -0.10 -12.51
N LYS A 237 17.99 -0.15 -13.55
CA LYS A 237 17.75 0.62 -14.77
C LYS A 237 16.52 0.08 -15.51
N ALA A 238 15.59 0.95 -15.83
CA ALA A 238 14.40 0.67 -16.62
C ALA A 238 14.18 1.78 -17.65
N GLU A 239 13.51 1.44 -18.74
CA GLU A 239 12.96 2.43 -19.66
C GLU A 239 11.61 2.89 -19.07
N VAL A 240 11.61 4.06 -18.44
CA VAL A 240 10.44 4.54 -17.68
C VAL A 240 9.37 5.05 -18.63
N VAL A 241 8.22 4.39 -18.61
CA VAL A 241 6.98 4.77 -19.29
C VAL A 241 6.00 5.42 -18.30
N ASP A 242 5.84 4.83 -17.12
CA ASP A 242 4.94 5.29 -16.05
C ASP A 242 5.52 4.88 -14.70
N THR A 243 5.35 5.67 -13.67
CA THR A 243 5.83 5.32 -12.31
C THR A 243 4.70 4.92 -11.36
N VAL A 244 3.45 4.96 -11.82
CA VAL A 244 2.27 4.58 -11.03
C VAL A 244 2.33 3.08 -10.71
N GLY A 245 2.11 2.73 -9.44
CA GLY A 245 2.14 1.34 -8.98
C GLY A 245 3.54 0.77 -8.67
N ALA A 246 4.64 1.50 -8.96
CA ALA A 246 5.99 1.03 -8.64
C ALA A 246 6.18 0.78 -7.13
N GLY A 247 5.72 1.69 -6.28
CA GLY A 247 5.75 1.54 -4.81
C GLY A 247 4.89 0.36 -4.34
N ASP A 248 3.70 0.21 -4.92
CA ASP A 248 2.76 -0.86 -4.56
C ASP A 248 3.33 -2.24 -4.92
N SER A 249 3.92 -2.37 -6.11
CA SER A 249 4.58 -3.60 -6.59
C SER A 249 5.84 -3.94 -5.80
N PHE A 250 6.64 -2.93 -5.45
CA PHE A 250 7.78 -3.08 -4.55
C PHE A 250 7.33 -3.67 -3.20
N THR A 251 6.31 -3.06 -2.57
CA THR A 251 5.79 -3.49 -1.27
C THR A 251 5.21 -4.91 -1.33
N ALA A 252 4.55 -5.28 -2.43
CA ALA A 252 4.03 -6.63 -2.67
C ALA A 252 5.16 -7.67 -2.74
N SER A 253 6.21 -7.41 -3.54
CA SER A 253 7.39 -8.28 -3.65
C SER A 253 8.13 -8.42 -2.32
N MET A 254 8.35 -7.30 -1.62
CA MET A 254 8.97 -7.27 -0.29
C MET A 254 8.18 -8.12 0.71
N THR A 255 6.85 -7.93 0.79
CA THR A 255 6.00 -8.69 1.72
C THR A 255 6.12 -10.20 1.49
N LEU A 256 6.04 -10.64 0.24
CA LEU A 256 6.17 -12.06 -0.08
C LEU A 256 7.58 -12.60 0.19
N GLY A 257 8.61 -11.79 -0.01
CA GLY A 257 9.98 -12.14 0.37
C GLY A 257 10.14 -12.33 1.88
N LEU A 258 9.54 -11.43 2.69
CA LEU A 258 9.52 -11.57 4.15
C LEU A 258 8.78 -12.83 4.59
N LEU A 259 7.63 -13.15 4.00
CA LEU A 259 6.87 -14.36 4.32
C LEU A 259 7.57 -15.65 3.93
N ARG A 260 8.49 -15.62 2.95
CA ARG A 260 9.35 -16.75 2.59
C ARG A 260 10.62 -16.82 3.42
N GLU A 261 10.84 -15.85 4.32
CA GLU A 261 12.10 -15.71 5.07
C GLU A 261 13.33 -15.62 4.14
N ASP A 262 13.16 -14.99 2.97
CA ASP A 262 14.29 -14.77 2.05
C ASP A 262 15.32 -13.83 2.72
N PRO A 263 16.62 -13.92 2.41
CA PRO A 263 17.62 -12.97 2.93
C PRO A 263 17.31 -11.53 2.51
N PHE A 264 17.44 -10.57 3.43
CA PHE A 264 17.09 -9.15 3.19
C PHE A 264 17.71 -8.54 1.93
N PRO A 265 19.00 -8.81 1.59
CA PRO A 265 19.57 -8.32 0.32
C PRO A 265 18.84 -8.84 -0.91
N ARG A 266 18.34 -10.09 -0.85
CA ARG A 266 17.53 -10.67 -1.93
C ARG A 266 16.15 -10.03 -2.00
N ILE A 267 15.48 -9.88 -0.85
CA ILE A 267 14.17 -9.20 -0.76
C ILE A 267 14.24 -7.82 -1.42
N LEU A 268 15.26 -7.04 -1.05
CA LEU A 268 15.41 -5.67 -1.51
C LEU A 268 15.69 -5.61 -3.02
N ARG A 269 16.57 -6.50 -3.53
CA ARG A 269 16.87 -6.61 -4.95
C ARG A 269 15.64 -7.00 -5.76
N ASP A 270 14.95 -8.08 -5.36
CA ASP A 270 13.80 -8.62 -6.08
C ASP A 270 12.65 -7.59 -6.08
N ALA A 271 12.45 -6.83 -5.00
CA ALA A 271 11.47 -5.75 -4.93
C ALA A 271 11.82 -4.56 -5.86
N CYS A 272 13.10 -4.16 -5.94
CA CYS A 272 13.55 -3.14 -6.88
C CYS A 272 13.40 -3.58 -8.35
N GLU A 273 13.68 -4.86 -8.66
CA GLU A 273 13.50 -5.42 -10.01
C GLU A 273 12.03 -5.43 -10.43
N VAL A 274 11.12 -5.82 -9.53
CA VAL A 274 9.67 -5.81 -9.79
C VAL A 274 9.17 -4.39 -10.01
N ALA A 275 9.57 -3.42 -9.17
CA ALA A 275 9.20 -2.03 -9.34
C ALA A 275 9.71 -1.44 -10.65
N ALA A 276 10.95 -1.73 -11.03
CA ALA A 276 11.54 -1.30 -12.30
C ALA A 276 10.80 -1.90 -13.52
N ALA A 277 10.39 -3.15 -13.44
CA ALA A 277 9.60 -3.80 -14.49
C ALA A 277 8.22 -3.14 -14.63
N VAL A 278 7.55 -2.78 -13.53
CA VAL A 278 6.27 -2.05 -13.56
C VAL A 278 6.44 -0.68 -14.20
N CYS A 279 7.51 0.05 -13.89
CA CYS A 279 7.81 1.35 -14.50
C CYS A 279 7.96 1.31 -16.03
N SER A 280 8.22 0.14 -16.62
CA SER A 280 8.37 -0.02 -18.08
C SER A 280 7.04 -0.17 -18.83
N HIS A 281 5.91 -0.08 -18.12
CA HIS A 281 4.57 -0.23 -18.68
C HIS A 281 3.68 0.94 -18.27
N ALA A 282 2.58 1.14 -18.99
CA ALA A 282 1.59 2.14 -18.64
C ALA A 282 0.59 1.56 -17.61
N GLY A 283 0.26 2.36 -16.59
CA GLY A 283 -0.69 2.00 -15.54
C GLY A 283 -0.10 1.19 -14.39
N ALA A 284 -0.78 1.22 -13.26
CA ALA A 284 -0.31 0.64 -12.01
C ALA A 284 -0.26 -0.89 -12.02
N VAL A 285 -1.16 -1.53 -12.76
CA VAL A 285 -1.29 -3.00 -12.87
C VAL A 285 -1.24 -3.35 -14.36
N PRO A 286 -0.05 -3.56 -14.95
CA PRO A 286 0.09 -3.96 -16.34
C PRO A 286 -0.63 -5.29 -16.62
N GLU A 287 -1.19 -5.45 -17.83
CA GLU A 287 -1.90 -6.66 -18.28
C GLU A 287 -1.00 -7.91 -18.34
#